data_556a8d751e487173f269c605e1a1dbf5
#
_entry.id   556a8d751e487173f269c605e1a1dbf5
#
_cell.length_a   1.000
_cell.length_b   1.000
_cell.length_c   1.000
_cell.angle_alpha   90.00
_cell.angle_beta   90.00
_cell.angle_gamma   90.00
#
_symmetry.space_group_name_H-M   'P 1'
#
loop_
_entity.id
_entity.type
_entity.pdbx_description
1 polymer ?
#
loop_
_entity_poly.entity_id
_entity_poly.type
_entity_poly.pdbx_seq_one_letter_code
_entity_poly.pdbx_strand_id
1 'polypeptide(L)'
;MYKRQDKTATEISIAQLVEDMKAYVDTKPANFRLLFMIDEVGQYVGTDTDMLLNLQSLTEKIGSECEGKIWVICTGQEAIDEIIKVRADEFSRIQARFKTRLSLSSSSVDEVIQKRILKKKPEAAKNLEDVYEQNDSVLRNLFSFSGSILDIKGYSGPREFTENFPFVPYQFIIMQKVFAEIRKHGNSGKHLSGGERSMLSGFQEAAQKIQEKDEYALVPFFRFYDTVHTFLDGSIRRVIERCQKAADNGDGIEQQDVDVLKLLYLIRYIDDIPSNLDNIVILMADDIRV
;
A
#
# COMPACT_ATOMS: atom_id res chain seq x y z
N MET A 1 11.34 -3.44 27.16
CA MET A 1 12.29 -2.99 28.21
C MET A 1 13.23 -1.96 27.58
N TYR A 2 12.87 -0.67 27.63
CA TYR A 2 13.70 0.41 27.07
C TYR A 2 14.83 0.71 28.02
N LYS A 3 16.06 0.36 27.66
CA LYS A 3 17.23 0.87 28.38
C LYS A 3 17.36 2.37 28.10
N ARG A 4 17.43 3.18 29.17
CA ARG A 4 17.76 4.59 29.13
C ARG A 4 19.06 4.75 28.34
N GLN A 5 19.02 5.55 27.26
CA GLN A 5 20.23 6.01 26.59
C GLN A 5 20.90 7.00 27.53
N ASP A 6 22.10 6.68 28.00
CA ASP A 6 22.98 7.62 28.67
C ASP A 6 23.40 8.69 27.64
N LYS A 7 23.07 9.94 27.95
CA LYS A 7 23.28 11.09 27.04
C LYS A 7 24.72 11.62 27.08
N THR A 8 25.70 10.82 27.37
CA THR A 8 27.10 11.12 27.07
C THR A 8 27.41 10.56 25.71
N ALA A 9 26.99 11.27 24.64
CA ALA A 9 27.42 11.00 23.30
C ALA A 9 28.93 11.24 23.20
N THR A 10 29.71 10.20 23.40
CA THR A 10 31.11 10.18 22.97
C THR A 10 31.06 10.11 21.45
N GLU A 11 31.60 11.10 20.76
CA GLU A 11 31.76 11.07 19.30
C GLU A 11 32.73 9.94 18.98
N ILE A 12 32.17 8.79 18.58
CA ILE A 12 32.97 7.62 18.16
C ILE A 12 33.22 7.77 16.67
N SER A 13 34.49 7.69 16.26
CA SER A 13 34.83 7.65 14.83
C SER A 13 34.33 6.35 14.19
N ILE A 14 34.08 6.38 12.88
CA ILE A 14 33.67 5.17 12.13
C ILE A 14 34.70 4.06 12.27
N ALA A 15 35.99 4.40 12.27
CA ALA A 15 37.06 3.44 12.47
C ALA A 15 36.94 2.72 13.82
N GLN A 16 36.78 3.49 14.90
CA GLN A 16 36.61 2.95 16.25
C GLN A 16 35.34 2.09 16.36
N LEU A 17 34.24 2.53 15.76
CA LEU A 17 33.01 1.74 15.73
C LEU A 17 33.20 0.37 15.07
N VAL A 18 33.91 0.33 13.93
CA VAL A 18 34.17 -0.94 13.20
C VAL A 18 35.12 -1.84 14.00
N GLU A 19 36.15 -1.27 14.65
CA GLU A 19 37.05 -2.04 15.53
C GLU A 19 36.28 -2.65 16.70
N ASP A 20 35.42 -1.88 17.38
CA ASP A 20 34.58 -2.35 18.49
C ASP A 20 33.61 -3.45 18.05
N MET A 21 32.97 -3.29 16.88
CA MET A 21 32.10 -4.31 16.31
C MET A 21 32.86 -5.60 15.95
N LYS A 22 34.07 -5.48 15.38
CA LYS A 22 34.91 -6.60 15.05
C LYS A 22 35.35 -7.33 16.33
N ALA A 23 35.84 -6.60 17.33
CA ALA A 23 36.20 -7.15 18.62
C ALA A 23 35.06 -7.92 19.26
N TYR A 24 33.84 -7.36 19.21
CA TYR A 24 32.65 -8.05 19.70
C TYR A 24 32.36 -9.36 18.95
N VAL A 25 32.37 -9.33 17.61
CA VAL A 25 32.06 -10.51 16.78
C VAL A 25 33.14 -11.59 16.97
N ASP A 26 34.38 -11.24 17.17
CA ASP A 26 35.50 -12.18 17.39
C ASP A 26 35.41 -12.91 18.74
N THR A 27 34.61 -12.38 19.69
CA THR A 27 34.27 -13.11 20.95
C THR A 27 33.22 -14.20 20.74
N LYS A 28 32.57 -14.27 19.58
CA LYS A 28 31.46 -15.18 19.29
C LYS A 28 31.92 -16.43 18.53
N PRO A 29 31.10 -17.49 18.50
CA PRO A 29 31.41 -18.68 17.68
C PRO A 29 31.63 -18.35 16.21
N ALA A 30 32.41 -19.13 15.51
CA ALA A 30 32.80 -18.89 14.11
C ALA A 30 31.63 -18.75 13.14
N ASN A 31 30.48 -19.35 13.44
CA ASN A 31 29.25 -19.26 12.66
C ASN A 31 28.38 -18.06 13.03
N PHE A 32 28.76 -17.26 14.03
CA PHE A 32 28.01 -16.06 14.41
C PHE A 32 28.08 -15.01 13.30
N ARG A 33 26.95 -14.34 13.06
CA ARG A 33 26.83 -13.20 12.15
C ARG A 33 26.08 -12.08 12.85
N LEU A 34 26.57 -10.86 12.69
CA LEU A 34 25.91 -9.64 13.17
C LEU A 34 25.23 -8.97 11.98
N LEU A 35 23.94 -8.68 12.12
CA LEU A 35 23.13 -8.04 11.09
C LEU A 35 22.66 -6.67 11.58
N PHE A 36 22.99 -5.62 10.82
CA PHE A 36 22.41 -4.30 10.97
C PHE A 36 21.31 -4.10 9.92
N MET A 37 20.13 -3.69 10.39
CA MET A 37 19.01 -3.34 9.54
C MET A 37 18.73 -1.86 9.74
N ILE A 38 18.91 -1.08 8.68
CA ILE A 38 18.72 0.38 8.66
C ILE A 38 17.52 0.68 7.77
N ASP A 39 16.42 1.10 8.40
CA ASP A 39 15.18 1.38 7.69
C ASP A 39 15.14 2.83 7.20
N GLU A 40 14.58 3.03 6.00
CA GLU A 40 14.39 4.34 5.37
C GLU A 40 15.66 5.20 5.30
N VAL A 41 16.79 4.59 4.99
CA VAL A 41 18.11 5.26 4.98
C VAL A 41 18.13 6.52 4.11
N GLY A 42 17.39 6.53 3.00
CA GLY A 42 17.29 7.68 2.11
C GLY A 42 16.64 8.90 2.75
N GLN A 43 15.62 8.70 3.60
CA GLN A 43 14.97 9.78 4.35
C GLN A 43 15.87 10.33 5.45
N TYR A 44 16.61 9.44 6.12
CA TYR A 44 17.52 9.82 7.20
C TYR A 44 18.72 10.61 6.68
N VAL A 45 19.33 10.16 5.58
CA VAL A 45 20.45 10.83 4.93
C VAL A 45 20.00 12.14 4.26
N GLY A 46 18.81 12.14 3.63
CA GLY A 46 18.24 13.32 2.97
C GLY A 46 19.24 14.00 2.02
N THR A 47 19.51 15.28 2.30
CA THR A 47 20.47 16.10 1.52
C THR A 47 21.85 16.21 2.19
N ASP A 48 22.09 15.50 3.29
CA ASP A 48 23.33 15.57 4.06
C ASP A 48 24.41 14.68 3.42
N THR A 49 25.36 15.36 2.75
CA THR A 49 26.48 14.70 2.06
C THR A 49 27.45 14.01 3.04
N ASP A 50 27.66 14.59 4.22
CA ASP A 50 28.59 14.01 5.21
C ASP A 50 28.04 12.70 5.78
N MET A 51 26.71 12.66 6.02
CA MET A 51 26.05 11.45 6.47
C MET A 51 26.10 10.34 5.42
N LEU A 52 26.00 10.71 4.14
CA LEU A 52 26.14 9.81 3.02
C LEU A 52 27.55 9.22 2.95
N LEU A 53 28.58 10.07 3.07
CA LEU A 53 29.99 9.64 3.11
C LEU A 53 30.29 8.78 4.33
N ASN A 54 29.67 9.05 5.47
CA ASN A 54 29.79 8.24 6.66
C ASN A 54 29.21 6.83 6.45
N LEU A 55 28.05 6.70 5.81
CA LEU A 55 27.45 5.40 5.47
C LEU A 55 28.34 4.62 4.48
N GLN A 56 28.89 5.31 3.48
CA GLN A 56 29.85 4.72 2.54
C GLN A 56 31.08 4.18 3.28
N SER A 57 31.72 5.03 4.08
CA SER A 57 32.93 4.67 4.84
C SER A 57 32.69 3.50 5.80
N LEU A 58 31.51 3.50 6.46
CA LEU A 58 31.10 2.41 7.35
C LEU A 58 30.97 1.09 6.59
N THR A 59 30.26 1.09 5.47
CA THR A 59 30.04 -0.14 4.68
C THR A 59 31.33 -0.65 4.04
N GLU A 60 32.23 0.23 3.59
CA GLU A 60 33.55 -0.14 3.07
C GLU A 60 34.42 -0.80 4.14
N LYS A 61 34.52 -0.19 5.32
CA LYS A 61 35.31 -0.73 6.43
C LYS A 61 34.77 -2.06 6.94
N ILE A 62 33.46 -2.18 7.10
CA ILE A 62 32.83 -3.46 7.45
C ILE A 62 33.18 -4.53 6.42
N GLY A 63 33.11 -4.20 5.14
CA GLY A 63 33.40 -5.15 4.06
C GLY A 63 34.85 -5.59 4.01
N SER A 64 35.80 -4.70 4.31
CA SER A 64 37.22 -4.97 4.26
C SER A 64 37.79 -5.60 5.55
N GLU A 65 37.28 -5.25 6.73
CA GLU A 65 37.88 -5.57 8.00
C GLU A 65 37.17 -6.70 8.77
N CYS A 66 35.83 -6.93 8.50
CA CYS A 66 35.04 -7.86 9.30
C CYS A 66 34.84 -9.25 8.68
N GLU A 67 35.54 -9.60 7.62
CA GLU A 67 35.61 -10.96 7.02
C GLU A 67 34.23 -11.59 6.73
N GLY A 68 33.25 -10.77 6.36
CA GLY A 68 31.88 -11.23 6.09
C GLY A 68 31.06 -11.64 7.32
N LYS A 69 31.53 -11.37 8.53
CA LYS A 69 30.81 -11.66 9.78
C LYS A 69 29.78 -10.60 10.12
N ILE A 70 29.88 -9.40 9.53
CA ILE A 70 28.94 -8.29 9.74
C ILE A 70 28.25 -7.96 8.43
N TRP A 71 26.91 -7.86 8.49
CA TRP A 71 26.06 -7.58 7.35
C TRP A 71 25.26 -6.31 7.59
N VAL A 72 25.08 -5.51 6.54
CA VAL A 72 24.27 -4.30 6.57
C VAL A 72 23.17 -4.42 5.50
N ILE A 73 21.93 -4.30 5.92
CA ILE A 73 20.74 -4.23 5.05
C ILE A 73 20.14 -2.85 5.22
N CYS A 74 19.96 -2.15 4.11
CA CYS A 74 19.29 -0.86 4.08
C CYS A 74 18.01 -0.96 3.30
N THR A 75 16.93 -0.29 3.76
CA THR A 75 15.70 -0.11 3.01
C THR A 75 15.55 1.34 2.57
N GLY A 76 14.80 1.58 1.51
CA GLY A 76 14.43 2.90 1.02
C GLY A 76 13.07 2.84 0.33
N GLN A 77 12.24 3.88 0.46
CA GLN A 77 10.92 3.95 -0.17
C GLN A 77 11.00 4.35 -1.64
N GLU A 78 11.93 5.21 -2.00
CA GLU A 78 12.18 5.59 -3.38
C GLU A 78 13.29 4.71 -3.95
N ALA A 79 13.17 4.34 -5.21
CA ALA A 79 14.30 3.76 -5.90
C ALA A 79 15.47 4.72 -5.69
N ILE A 80 16.57 4.19 -5.15
CA ILE A 80 17.80 4.96 -4.96
C ILE A 80 18.13 5.78 -6.21
N ASP A 81 17.67 5.34 -7.37
CA ASP A 81 17.80 5.99 -8.68
C ASP A 81 17.02 7.33 -8.82
N GLU A 82 15.95 7.60 -8.07
CA GLU A 82 15.25 8.89 -8.12
C GLU A 82 15.91 9.98 -7.27
N ILE A 83 16.51 9.58 -6.17
CA ILE A 83 17.38 10.47 -5.37
C ILE A 83 18.64 10.82 -6.17
N ILE A 84 19.09 9.92 -7.05
CA ILE A 84 20.27 10.03 -7.92
C ILE A 84 20.13 11.12 -8.98
N LYS A 85 18.94 11.45 -9.48
CA LYS A 85 18.76 12.48 -10.52
C LYS A 85 19.28 13.86 -10.10
N VAL A 86 19.46 14.09 -8.81
CA VAL A 86 19.99 15.34 -8.28
C VAL A 86 21.52 15.28 -8.02
N ARG A 87 22.12 14.09 -7.82
CA ARG A 87 23.55 13.91 -7.49
C ARG A 87 24.09 12.55 -7.95
N ALA A 88 24.05 12.30 -9.26
CA ALA A 88 24.39 11.01 -9.88
C ALA A 88 25.75 10.44 -9.47
N ASP A 89 26.77 11.28 -9.25
CA ASP A 89 28.15 10.83 -9.03
C ASP A 89 28.43 10.34 -7.59
N GLU A 90 27.76 10.91 -6.60
CA GLU A 90 28.00 10.57 -5.18
C GLU A 90 27.24 9.31 -4.77
N PHE A 91 26.01 9.12 -5.24
CA PHE A 91 25.21 7.95 -4.97
C PHE A 91 25.67 6.70 -5.71
N SER A 92 26.22 6.82 -6.92
CA SER A 92 26.77 5.69 -7.66
C SER A 92 27.89 4.98 -6.88
N ARG A 93 28.64 5.74 -6.08
CA ARG A 93 29.72 5.22 -5.22
C ARG A 93 29.16 4.35 -4.07
N ILE A 94 28.04 4.75 -3.47
CA ILE A 94 27.39 3.95 -2.43
C ILE A 94 26.74 2.71 -3.01
N GLN A 95 26.05 2.86 -4.14
CA GLN A 95 25.45 1.73 -4.83
C GLN A 95 26.47 0.63 -5.17
N ALA A 96 27.70 1.00 -5.50
CA ALA A 96 28.78 0.05 -5.77
C ALA A 96 29.15 -0.81 -4.54
N ARG A 97 28.81 -0.37 -3.31
CA ARG A 97 29.09 -1.09 -2.05
C ARG A 97 28.01 -2.09 -1.67
N PHE A 98 26.76 -1.86 -2.13
CA PHE A 98 25.68 -2.82 -1.95
C PHE A 98 25.56 -3.74 -3.16
N LYS A 99 26.18 -4.93 -3.07
CA LYS A 99 26.25 -5.89 -4.17
C LYS A 99 24.90 -6.53 -4.48
N THR A 100 24.06 -6.72 -3.47
CA THR A 100 22.73 -7.29 -3.63
C THR A 100 21.68 -6.20 -3.52
N ARG A 101 20.87 -6.04 -4.56
CA ARG A 101 19.78 -5.10 -4.62
C ARG A 101 18.49 -5.86 -4.87
N LEU A 102 17.49 -5.59 -4.06
CA LEU A 102 16.17 -6.18 -4.19
C LEU A 102 15.18 -5.03 -4.36
N SER A 103 14.46 -5.04 -5.46
CA SER A 103 13.34 -4.12 -5.68
C SER A 103 12.06 -4.85 -5.34
N LEU A 104 11.32 -4.30 -4.38
CA LEU A 104 9.97 -4.75 -4.09
C LEU A 104 9.03 -3.90 -4.94
N SER A 105 8.48 -4.49 -6.01
CA SER A 105 7.50 -3.80 -6.83
C SER A 105 6.12 -3.84 -6.17
N SER A 106 5.35 -2.76 -6.32
CA SER A 106 3.95 -2.66 -5.85
C SER A 106 2.97 -3.56 -6.61
N SER A 107 3.45 -4.33 -7.59
CA SER A 107 2.63 -5.25 -8.38
C SER A 107 1.98 -6.38 -7.57
N SER A 108 2.29 -6.49 -6.28
CA SER A 108 1.77 -7.53 -5.39
C SER A 108 0.98 -6.98 -4.19
N VAL A 109 0.50 -5.74 -4.24
CA VAL A 109 -0.34 -5.18 -3.16
C VAL A 109 -1.61 -6.01 -2.98
N ASP A 110 -2.21 -6.44 -4.07
CA ASP A 110 -3.39 -7.32 -4.09
C ASP A 110 -3.10 -8.62 -3.34
N GLU A 111 -1.96 -9.26 -3.61
CA GLU A 111 -1.52 -10.49 -2.94
C GLU A 111 -1.32 -10.27 -1.43
N VAL A 112 -0.78 -9.13 -1.03
CA VAL A 112 -0.63 -8.77 0.38
C VAL A 112 -2.01 -8.61 1.03
N ILE A 113 -2.95 -7.92 0.37
CA ILE A 113 -4.32 -7.76 0.88
C ILE A 113 -4.97 -9.14 1.03
N GLN A 114 -4.94 -9.99 0.01
CA GLN A 114 -5.51 -11.34 0.04
C GLN A 114 -4.91 -12.20 1.14
N LYS A 115 -3.59 -12.25 1.27
CA LYS A 115 -2.90 -13.15 2.20
C LYS A 115 -2.83 -12.64 3.64
N ARG A 116 -2.93 -11.32 3.87
CA ARG A 116 -2.76 -10.72 5.20
C ARG A 116 -4.05 -10.17 5.77
N ILE A 117 -4.84 -9.44 4.97
CA ILE A 117 -6.08 -8.81 5.42
C ILE A 117 -7.26 -9.78 5.25
N LEU A 118 -7.35 -10.42 4.08
CA LEU A 118 -8.51 -11.23 3.68
C LEU A 118 -8.33 -12.73 3.93
N LYS A 119 -7.29 -13.14 4.66
CA LYS A 119 -7.05 -14.56 4.92
C LYS A 119 -8.23 -15.20 5.67
N LYS A 120 -8.90 -16.18 5.04
CA LYS A 120 -10.03 -16.91 5.60
C LYS A 120 -9.57 -18.07 6.48
N LYS A 121 -10.41 -18.41 7.46
CA LYS A 121 -10.32 -19.71 8.15
C LYS A 121 -10.76 -20.81 7.18
N PRO A 122 -10.25 -22.05 7.33
CA PRO A 122 -10.58 -23.14 6.38
C PRO A 122 -12.09 -23.40 6.23
N GLU A 123 -12.86 -23.34 7.30
CA GLU A 123 -14.31 -23.50 7.26
C GLU A 123 -15.01 -22.38 6.47
N ALA A 124 -14.61 -21.13 6.70
CA ALA A 124 -15.15 -20.00 5.97
C ALA A 124 -14.77 -20.03 4.48
N ALA A 125 -13.57 -20.51 4.16
CA ALA A 125 -13.15 -20.66 2.77
C ALA A 125 -14.04 -21.65 2.03
N LYS A 126 -14.36 -22.80 2.65
CA LYS A 126 -15.24 -23.80 2.06
C LYS A 126 -16.66 -23.27 1.86
N ASN A 127 -17.21 -22.55 2.85
CA ASN A 127 -18.53 -21.95 2.73
C ASN A 127 -18.58 -20.94 1.57
N LEU A 128 -17.51 -20.15 1.37
CA LEU A 128 -17.44 -19.21 0.25
C LEU A 128 -17.32 -19.92 -1.11
N GLU A 129 -16.64 -21.05 -1.19
CA GLU A 129 -16.63 -21.87 -2.41
C GLU A 129 -18.04 -22.37 -2.73
N ASP A 130 -18.79 -22.88 -1.74
CA ASP A 130 -20.20 -23.31 -1.89
C ASP A 130 -21.10 -22.13 -2.34
N VAL A 131 -20.91 -20.92 -1.77
CA VAL A 131 -21.62 -19.70 -2.16
C VAL A 131 -21.33 -19.35 -3.63
N TYR A 132 -20.08 -19.42 -4.06
CA TYR A 132 -19.72 -19.17 -5.45
C TYR A 132 -20.38 -20.16 -6.40
N GLU A 133 -20.31 -21.45 -6.12
CA GLU A 133 -20.89 -22.50 -6.98
C GLU A 133 -22.41 -22.35 -7.14
N GLN A 134 -23.11 -21.94 -6.08
CA GLN A 134 -24.56 -21.68 -6.11
C GLN A 134 -24.93 -20.41 -6.91
N ASN A 135 -24.02 -19.45 -7.05
CA ASN A 135 -24.26 -18.15 -7.67
C ASN A 135 -23.36 -17.86 -8.87
N ASP A 136 -22.69 -18.88 -9.45
CA ASP A 136 -21.71 -18.72 -10.53
C ASP A 136 -22.27 -17.92 -11.72
N SER A 137 -23.49 -18.22 -12.16
CA SER A 137 -24.13 -17.54 -13.28
C SER A 137 -24.40 -16.05 -13.00
N VAL A 138 -24.76 -15.72 -11.76
CA VAL A 138 -25.00 -14.33 -11.34
C VAL A 138 -23.67 -13.58 -11.28
N LEU A 139 -22.68 -14.15 -10.60
CA LEU A 139 -21.36 -13.54 -10.41
C LEU A 139 -20.60 -13.28 -11.71
N ARG A 140 -20.76 -14.16 -12.72
CA ARG A 140 -20.15 -13.96 -14.03
C ARG A 140 -20.78 -12.82 -14.82
N ASN A 141 -22.09 -12.60 -14.66
CA ASN A 141 -22.83 -11.58 -15.42
C ASN A 141 -22.86 -10.24 -14.72
N LEU A 142 -22.86 -10.22 -13.38
CA LEU A 142 -23.01 -9.02 -12.55
C LEU A 142 -21.90 -7.97 -12.83
N PHE A 143 -20.69 -8.40 -13.16
CA PHE A 143 -19.52 -7.52 -13.28
C PHE A 143 -19.08 -7.30 -14.73
N SER A 144 -20.04 -7.13 -15.64
CA SER A 144 -19.78 -6.87 -17.07
C SER A 144 -19.83 -5.37 -17.35
N PHE A 145 -18.67 -4.71 -17.35
CA PHE A 145 -18.58 -3.27 -17.60
C PHE A 145 -18.86 -2.90 -19.06
N SER A 146 -19.74 -1.93 -19.26
CA SER A 146 -20.12 -1.44 -20.59
C SER A 146 -19.17 -0.32 -21.04
N GLY A 147 -18.57 -0.50 -22.23
CA GLY A 147 -17.70 0.52 -22.85
C GLY A 147 -16.36 0.75 -22.13
N SER A 148 -15.96 -0.13 -21.24
CA SER A 148 -14.66 -0.06 -20.58
C SER A 148 -13.52 -0.40 -21.54
N ILE A 149 -12.44 0.41 -21.51
CA ILE A 149 -11.21 0.13 -22.23
C ILE A 149 -10.34 -0.88 -21.45
N LEU A 150 -10.54 -0.93 -20.12
CA LEU A 150 -9.85 -1.89 -19.28
C LEU A 150 -10.47 -3.28 -19.39
N ASP A 151 -9.62 -4.29 -19.46
CA ASP A 151 -10.04 -5.68 -19.28
C ASP A 151 -10.26 -5.98 -17.78
N ILE A 152 -11.31 -5.38 -17.24
CA ILE A 152 -11.73 -5.55 -15.86
C ILE A 152 -12.85 -6.57 -15.79
N LYS A 153 -12.65 -7.58 -14.96
CA LYS A 153 -13.58 -8.71 -14.83
C LYS A 153 -13.97 -8.92 -13.38
N GLY A 154 -15.06 -9.63 -13.20
CA GLY A 154 -15.42 -10.23 -11.93
C GLY A 154 -14.49 -11.38 -11.56
N TYR A 155 -15.02 -12.37 -10.93
CA TYR A 155 -14.27 -13.54 -10.47
C TYR A 155 -14.11 -14.57 -11.60
N SER A 156 -12.92 -15.15 -11.72
CA SER A 156 -12.62 -16.23 -12.66
C SER A 156 -13.04 -17.62 -12.18
N GLY A 157 -13.31 -17.76 -10.88
CA GLY A 157 -13.70 -19.02 -10.27
C GLY A 157 -13.80 -18.98 -8.75
N PRO A 158 -14.16 -20.11 -8.11
CA PRO A 158 -14.42 -20.17 -6.67
C PRO A 158 -13.20 -19.82 -5.83
N ARG A 159 -12.00 -20.19 -6.28
CA ARG A 159 -10.76 -19.85 -5.59
C ARG A 159 -10.52 -18.35 -5.55
N GLU A 160 -10.64 -17.67 -6.69
CA GLU A 160 -10.44 -16.23 -6.76
C GLU A 160 -11.52 -15.48 -5.97
N PHE A 161 -12.77 -15.97 -5.99
CA PHE A 161 -13.83 -15.45 -5.14
C PHE A 161 -13.44 -15.56 -3.67
N THR A 162 -13.06 -16.73 -3.20
CA THR A 162 -12.67 -16.97 -1.80
C THR A 162 -11.47 -16.10 -1.38
N GLU A 163 -10.46 -15.98 -2.24
CA GLU A 163 -9.26 -15.17 -1.93
C GLU A 163 -9.57 -13.68 -1.82
N ASN A 164 -10.46 -13.15 -2.67
CA ASN A 164 -10.78 -11.72 -2.76
C ASN A 164 -11.97 -11.30 -1.89
N PHE A 165 -12.92 -12.19 -1.58
CA PHE A 165 -14.14 -11.84 -0.83
C PHE A 165 -13.79 -11.00 0.42
N PRO A 166 -14.49 -9.92 0.72
CA PRO A 166 -15.73 -9.42 0.12
C PRO A 166 -15.50 -8.43 -1.05
N PHE A 167 -14.31 -8.39 -1.62
CA PHE A 167 -13.97 -7.50 -2.73
C PHE A 167 -14.01 -8.24 -4.06
N VAL A 168 -14.31 -7.49 -5.13
CA VAL A 168 -14.27 -8.00 -6.49
C VAL A 168 -12.93 -7.64 -7.14
N PRO A 169 -12.32 -8.53 -7.95
CA PRO A 169 -10.98 -8.31 -8.53
C PRO A 169 -10.80 -6.95 -9.22
N TYR A 170 -11.80 -6.44 -9.92
CA TYR A 170 -11.73 -5.13 -10.57
C TYR A 170 -11.44 -3.97 -9.60
N GLN A 171 -11.84 -4.10 -8.33
CA GLN A 171 -11.67 -3.03 -7.33
C GLN A 171 -10.20 -2.74 -7.03
N PHE A 172 -9.35 -3.76 -7.07
CA PHE A 172 -7.90 -3.57 -6.89
C PHE A 172 -7.32 -2.73 -8.03
N ILE A 173 -7.69 -3.05 -9.27
CA ILE A 173 -7.24 -2.33 -10.47
C ILE A 173 -7.71 -0.87 -10.44
N ILE A 174 -9.00 -0.65 -10.14
CA ILE A 174 -9.56 0.70 -10.10
C ILE A 174 -8.92 1.52 -8.97
N MET A 175 -8.72 0.94 -7.77
CA MET A 175 -8.07 1.64 -6.66
C MET A 175 -6.63 2.04 -6.96
N GLN A 176 -5.85 1.19 -7.63
CA GLN A 176 -4.51 1.56 -8.09
C GLN A 176 -4.55 2.79 -9.01
N LYS A 177 -5.52 2.82 -9.95
CA LYS A 177 -5.73 3.99 -10.83
C LYS A 177 -6.18 5.23 -10.05
N VAL A 178 -7.12 5.10 -9.11
CA VAL A 178 -7.54 6.21 -8.24
C VAL A 178 -6.33 6.84 -7.54
N PHE A 179 -5.47 6.02 -6.92
CA PHE A 179 -4.27 6.54 -6.28
C PHE A 179 -3.25 7.13 -7.26
N ALA A 180 -3.13 6.57 -8.47
CA ALA A 180 -2.27 7.14 -9.50
C ALA A 180 -2.76 8.52 -9.95
N GLU A 181 -4.06 8.69 -10.16
CA GLU A 181 -4.65 9.97 -10.58
C GLU A 181 -4.65 11.01 -9.44
N ILE A 182 -4.88 10.61 -8.20
CA ILE A 182 -4.72 11.51 -7.04
C ILE A 182 -3.28 12.05 -6.96
N ARG A 183 -2.26 11.23 -7.24
CA ARG A 183 -0.86 11.68 -7.29
C ARG A 183 -0.61 12.72 -8.37
N LYS A 184 -1.25 12.61 -9.53
CA LYS A 184 -1.09 13.56 -10.63
C LYS A 184 -1.82 14.89 -10.37
N HIS A 185 -3.01 14.84 -9.80
CA HIS A 185 -3.93 15.97 -9.70
C HIS A 185 -4.12 16.52 -8.27
N GLY A 186 -3.60 15.83 -7.25
CA GLY A 186 -3.76 16.23 -5.86
C GLY A 186 -2.82 17.36 -5.44
N ASN A 187 -3.33 18.29 -4.60
CA ASN A 187 -2.54 19.39 -4.03
C ASN A 187 -1.48 18.94 -3.01
N SER A 188 -1.38 17.65 -2.72
CA SER A 188 -0.55 17.07 -1.65
C SER A 188 0.71 16.39 -2.17
N GLY A 189 1.41 16.98 -3.13
CA GLY A 189 2.60 16.40 -3.79
C GLY A 189 3.77 15.96 -2.88
N LYS A 190 3.63 16.03 -1.56
CA LYS A 190 4.68 15.64 -0.61
C LYS A 190 4.31 14.51 0.38
N HIS A 191 3.05 14.06 0.45
CA HIS A 191 2.62 13.08 1.45
C HIS A 191 2.09 11.76 0.90
N LEU A 192 2.16 11.53 -0.40
CA LEU A 192 1.72 10.30 -1.07
C LEU A 192 2.82 9.20 -1.17
N SER A 193 3.93 9.34 -0.43
CA SER A 193 4.91 8.26 -0.25
C SER A 193 4.32 7.01 0.43
N GLY A 194 3.10 7.10 0.93
CA GLY A 194 2.34 6.02 1.55
C GLY A 194 1.23 5.41 0.70
N GLY A 195 1.24 5.55 -0.63
CA GLY A 195 0.14 5.06 -1.49
C GLY A 195 -0.22 3.58 -1.28
N GLU A 196 0.77 2.73 -1.04
CA GLU A 196 0.56 1.32 -0.74
C GLU A 196 -0.04 1.11 0.66
N ARG A 197 0.45 1.83 1.68
CA ARG A 197 -0.12 1.80 3.04
C ARG A 197 -1.55 2.31 3.03
N SER A 198 -1.82 3.38 2.28
CA SER A 198 -3.16 3.93 2.12
C SER A 198 -4.10 2.95 1.40
N MET A 199 -3.60 2.19 0.42
CA MET A 199 -4.37 1.15 -0.24
C MET A 199 -4.70 0.00 0.73
N LEU A 200 -3.71 -0.50 1.48
CA LEU A 200 -3.93 -1.52 2.51
C LEU A 200 -4.96 -1.07 3.54
N SER A 201 -4.82 0.16 4.07
CA SER A 201 -5.79 0.75 5.02
C SER A 201 -7.18 0.86 4.41
N GLY A 202 -7.30 1.28 3.14
CA GLY A 202 -8.58 1.40 2.44
C GLY A 202 -9.33 0.09 2.34
N PHE A 203 -8.66 -0.98 1.94
CA PHE A 203 -9.27 -2.30 1.89
C PHE A 203 -9.64 -2.82 3.29
N GLN A 204 -8.78 -2.60 4.28
CA GLN A 204 -9.08 -2.98 5.66
C GLN A 204 -10.29 -2.24 6.23
N GLU A 205 -10.33 -0.92 6.12
CA GLU A 205 -11.42 -0.08 6.60
C GLU A 205 -12.75 -0.41 5.90
N ALA A 206 -12.71 -0.62 4.58
CA ALA A 206 -13.90 -0.97 3.82
C ALA A 206 -14.44 -2.36 4.21
N ALA A 207 -13.56 -3.35 4.44
CA ALA A 207 -13.96 -4.67 4.92
C ALA A 207 -14.56 -4.61 6.34
N GLN A 208 -13.99 -3.80 7.24
CA GLN A 208 -14.51 -3.63 8.59
C GLN A 208 -15.94 -3.07 8.62
N LYS A 209 -16.30 -2.23 7.66
CA LYS A 209 -17.66 -1.64 7.59
C LYS A 209 -18.76 -2.64 7.26
N ILE A 210 -18.42 -3.80 6.73
CA ILE A 210 -19.37 -4.86 6.40
C ILE A 210 -19.15 -6.14 7.22
N GLN A 211 -18.34 -6.11 8.26
CA GLN A 211 -17.97 -7.28 9.07
C GLN A 211 -19.15 -8.00 9.74
N GLU A 212 -20.27 -7.29 9.93
CA GLU A 212 -21.49 -7.84 10.53
C GLU A 212 -22.49 -8.39 9.49
N LYS A 213 -22.16 -8.27 8.19
CA LYS A 213 -22.99 -8.80 7.10
C LYS A 213 -22.66 -10.28 6.85
N ASP A 214 -23.53 -10.94 6.11
CA ASP A 214 -23.41 -12.37 5.75
C ASP A 214 -22.41 -12.62 4.59
N GLU A 215 -22.29 -13.86 4.21
CA GLU A 215 -21.38 -14.36 3.15
C GLU A 215 -21.80 -13.98 1.72
N TYR A 216 -22.89 -13.25 1.55
CA TYR A 216 -23.37 -12.73 0.28
C TYR A 216 -23.00 -11.26 0.07
N ALA A 217 -22.57 -10.57 1.12
CA ALA A 217 -22.28 -9.16 1.08
C ALA A 217 -21.00 -8.86 0.33
N LEU A 218 -21.04 -7.83 -0.51
CA LEU A 218 -19.87 -7.26 -1.19
C LEU A 218 -19.57 -5.86 -0.64
N VAL A 219 -18.34 -5.41 -0.84
CA VAL A 219 -17.97 -4.03 -0.54
C VAL A 219 -18.26 -3.16 -1.75
N PRO A 220 -19.25 -2.25 -1.71
CA PRO A 220 -19.45 -1.31 -2.80
C PRO A 220 -18.30 -0.30 -2.89
N PHE A 221 -17.97 0.12 -4.12
CA PHE A 221 -16.75 0.89 -4.37
C PHE A 221 -16.71 2.25 -3.68
N PHE A 222 -17.86 2.89 -3.44
CA PHE A 222 -17.92 4.17 -2.74
C PHE A 222 -17.34 4.14 -1.31
N ARG A 223 -17.26 2.95 -0.69
CA ARG A 223 -16.68 2.79 0.66
C ARG A 223 -15.21 3.20 0.74
N PHE A 224 -14.50 3.18 -0.38
CA PHE A 224 -13.11 3.65 -0.44
C PHE A 224 -12.97 5.18 -0.36
N TYR A 225 -14.07 5.94 -0.53
CA TYR A 225 -14.04 7.39 -0.41
C TYR A 225 -13.49 7.87 0.93
N ASP A 226 -13.87 7.22 2.03
CA ASP A 226 -13.45 7.62 3.38
C ASP A 226 -11.92 7.53 3.58
N THR A 227 -11.25 6.64 2.85
CA THR A 227 -9.78 6.51 2.89
C THR A 227 -9.10 7.57 2.02
N VAL A 228 -9.66 7.89 0.88
CA VAL A 228 -9.01 8.80 -0.09
C VAL A 228 -9.43 10.26 0.05
N HIS A 229 -10.52 10.55 0.78
CA HIS A 229 -11.08 11.90 0.87
C HIS A 229 -10.09 12.94 1.41
N THR A 230 -9.14 12.55 2.24
CA THR A 230 -8.11 13.44 2.79
C THR A 230 -7.14 13.96 1.72
N PHE A 231 -7.01 13.24 0.61
CA PHE A 231 -6.15 13.60 -0.52
C PHE A 231 -6.90 14.41 -1.60
N LEU A 232 -8.24 14.49 -1.49
CA LEU A 232 -9.07 15.23 -2.44
C LEU A 232 -9.06 16.74 -2.14
N ASP A 233 -9.38 17.51 -3.17
CA ASP A 233 -9.55 18.96 -3.02
C ASP A 233 -10.59 19.30 -1.93
N GLY A 234 -10.29 20.33 -1.13
CA GLY A 234 -11.16 20.76 -0.05
C GLY A 234 -12.54 21.26 -0.50
N SER A 235 -12.67 21.71 -1.76
CA SER A 235 -13.97 22.08 -2.35
C SER A 235 -14.88 20.87 -2.50
N ILE A 236 -14.33 19.76 -2.99
CA ILE A 236 -15.03 18.48 -3.16
C ILE A 236 -15.51 17.94 -1.83
N ARG A 237 -14.60 17.88 -0.84
CA ARG A 237 -14.97 17.41 0.50
C ARG A 237 -16.14 18.18 1.09
N ARG A 238 -16.10 19.52 1.00
CA ARG A 238 -17.21 20.38 1.49
C ARG A 238 -18.54 20.10 0.81
N VAL A 239 -18.55 19.80 -0.49
CA VAL A 239 -19.78 19.43 -1.19
C VAL A 239 -20.37 18.14 -0.62
N ILE A 240 -19.57 17.09 -0.49
CA ILE A 240 -20.00 15.79 0.04
C ILE A 240 -20.45 15.92 1.50
N GLU A 241 -19.72 16.66 2.34
CA GLU A 241 -20.11 16.92 3.72
C GLU A 241 -21.45 17.68 3.83
N ARG A 242 -21.72 18.60 2.91
CA ARG A 242 -23.01 19.30 2.85
C ARG A 242 -24.14 18.37 2.43
N CYS A 243 -23.92 17.53 1.41
CA CYS A 243 -24.90 16.54 0.99
C CYS A 243 -25.17 15.52 2.11
N GLN A 244 -24.13 15.06 2.83
CA GLN A 244 -24.30 14.17 3.97
C GLN A 244 -25.16 14.80 5.07
N LYS A 245 -24.91 16.06 5.43
CA LYS A 245 -25.74 16.77 6.41
C LYS A 245 -27.19 16.92 5.95
N ALA A 246 -27.42 17.17 4.67
CA ALA A 246 -28.78 17.26 4.11
C ALA A 246 -29.49 15.90 4.19
N ALA A 247 -28.78 14.80 3.89
CA ALA A 247 -29.31 13.44 4.05
C ALA A 247 -29.63 13.12 5.51
N ASP A 248 -28.73 13.45 6.43
CA ASP A 248 -28.92 13.23 7.88
C ASP A 248 -30.13 14.02 8.43
N ASN A 249 -30.45 15.19 7.86
CA ASN A 249 -31.56 16.04 8.24
C ASN A 249 -32.89 15.70 7.50
N GLY A 250 -32.85 14.88 6.46
CA GLY A 250 -34.02 14.61 5.61
C GLY A 250 -34.37 15.75 4.66
N ASP A 251 -33.40 16.57 4.24
CA ASP A 251 -33.58 17.76 3.40
C ASP A 251 -33.69 17.41 1.89
N GLY A 252 -34.36 16.32 1.54
CA GLY A 252 -34.66 15.93 0.16
C GLY A 252 -33.49 15.23 -0.56
N ILE A 253 -32.44 14.83 0.16
CA ILE A 253 -31.33 13.98 -0.29
C ILE A 253 -31.35 12.73 0.57
N GLU A 254 -31.20 11.57 -0.05
CA GLU A 254 -31.09 10.29 0.65
C GLU A 254 -29.63 9.86 0.79
N GLN A 255 -29.34 8.93 1.71
CA GLN A 255 -27.98 8.40 1.91
C GLN A 255 -27.42 7.79 0.61
N GLN A 256 -28.26 7.13 -0.17
CA GLN A 256 -27.87 6.53 -1.44
C GLN A 256 -27.37 7.57 -2.46
N ASP A 257 -27.97 8.77 -2.48
CA ASP A 257 -27.52 9.88 -3.33
C ASP A 257 -26.10 10.32 -2.95
N VAL A 258 -25.82 10.38 -1.65
CA VAL A 258 -24.48 10.72 -1.14
C VAL A 258 -23.47 9.62 -1.51
N ASP A 259 -23.85 8.36 -1.43
CA ASP A 259 -22.99 7.24 -1.76
C ASP A 259 -22.66 7.19 -3.28
N VAL A 260 -23.64 7.47 -4.14
CA VAL A 260 -23.41 7.68 -5.58
C VAL A 260 -22.48 8.86 -5.84
N LEU A 261 -22.66 9.97 -5.12
CA LEU A 261 -21.79 11.14 -5.25
C LEU A 261 -20.35 10.80 -4.85
N LYS A 262 -20.15 10.07 -3.75
CA LYS A 262 -18.83 9.57 -3.32
C LYS A 262 -18.18 8.69 -4.40
N LEU A 263 -18.97 7.79 -5.00
CA LEU A 263 -18.52 6.94 -6.10
C LEU A 263 -18.05 7.78 -7.30
N LEU A 264 -18.86 8.71 -7.77
CA LEU A 264 -18.55 9.56 -8.91
C LEU A 264 -17.26 10.36 -8.69
N TYR A 265 -16.99 10.80 -7.46
CA TYR A 265 -15.75 11.47 -7.13
C TYR A 265 -14.53 10.54 -7.14
N LEU A 266 -14.68 9.29 -6.74
CA LEU A 266 -13.62 8.30 -6.81
C LEU A 266 -13.17 8.01 -8.24
N ILE A 267 -14.15 7.88 -9.16
CA ILE A 267 -13.86 7.50 -10.56
C ILE A 267 -13.70 8.72 -11.49
N ARG A 268 -13.79 9.94 -10.97
CA ARG A 268 -13.79 11.21 -11.73
C ARG A 268 -12.70 11.35 -12.78
N TYR A 269 -11.50 10.83 -12.49
CA TYR A 269 -10.33 10.95 -13.35
C TYR A 269 -9.95 9.62 -14.04
N ILE A 270 -10.85 8.64 -14.00
CA ILE A 270 -10.62 7.34 -14.62
C ILE A 270 -11.39 7.29 -15.95
N ASP A 271 -10.74 7.76 -17.01
CA ASP A 271 -11.35 7.80 -18.34
C ASP A 271 -11.58 6.41 -18.95
N ASP A 272 -10.91 5.39 -18.43
CA ASP A 272 -11.02 4.01 -18.90
C ASP A 272 -12.37 3.36 -18.59
N ILE A 273 -13.16 3.91 -17.69
CA ILE A 273 -14.46 3.38 -17.26
C ILE A 273 -15.50 4.48 -17.41
N PRO A 274 -16.40 4.40 -18.41
CA PRO A 274 -17.48 5.37 -18.53
C PRO A 274 -18.39 5.38 -17.31
N SER A 275 -18.76 6.57 -16.82
CA SER A 275 -19.68 6.76 -15.70
C SER A 275 -21.14 6.63 -16.18
N ASN A 276 -21.48 5.59 -16.93
CA ASN A 276 -22.83 5.28 -17.34
C ASN A 276 -23.59 4.53 -16.22
N LEU A 277 -24.90 4.43 -16.34
CA LEU A 277 -25.76 3.84 -15.31
C LEU A 277 -25.38 2.37 -15.02
N ASP A 278 -25.09 1.57 -16.07
CA ASP A 278 -24.74 0.16 -15.92
C ASP A 278 -23.47 0.00 -15.06
N ASN A 279 -22.45 0.78 -15.35
CA ASN A 279 -21.19 0.74 -14.62
C ASN A 279 -21.33 1.28 -13.18
N ILE A 280 -22.18 2.29 -12.97
CA ILE A 280 -22.49 2.79 -11.62
C ILE A 280 -23.17 1.72 -10.79
N VAL A 281 -24.14 0.99 -11.35
CA VAL A 281 -24.81 -0.12 -10.66
C VAL A 281 -23.80 -1.20 -10.25
N ILE A 282 -22.88 -1.59 -11.14
CA ILE A 282 -21.83 -2.57 -10.84
C ILE A 282 -20.97 -2.08 -9.67
N LEU A 283 -20.53 -0.82 -9.70
CA LEU A 283 -19.67 -0.24 -8.68
C LEU A 283 -20.36 -0.02 -7.34
N MET A 284 -21.70 0.08 -7.35
CA MET A 284 -22.53 0.23 -6.16
C MET A 284 -23.00 -1.11 -5.56
N ALA A 285 -22.77 -2.24 -6.25
CA ALA A 285 -23.21 -3.54 -5.79
C ALA A 285 -22.66 -3.88 -4.40
N ASP A 286 -23.56 -4.21 -3.46
CA ASP A 286 -23.23 -4.52 -2.07
C ASP A 286 -23.72 -5.90 -1.62
N ASP A 287 -24.38 -6.64 -2.51
CA ASP A 287 -24.82 -8.03 -2.29
C ASP A 287 -24.86 -8.79 -3.64
N ILE A 288 -24.56 -10.08 -3.61
CA ILE A 288 -24.54 -10.92 -4.82
C ILE A 288 -25.93 -11.46 -5.21
N ARG A 289 -26.93 -11.29 -4.35
CA ARG A 289 -28.31 -11.79 -4.55
C ARG A 289 -29.23 -10.77 -5.24
N VAL A 290 -28.73 -9.57 -5.53
CA VAL A 290 -29.54 -8.46 -6.07
C VAL A 290 -29.56 -8.48 -7.59
#